data_35f66b0c795bd74fb10d5b2479e37678
#
_entry.id   35f66b0c795bd74fb10d5b2479e37678
#
_cell.length_a   1.000
_cell.length_b   1.000
_cell.length_c   1.000
_cell.angle_alpha   90.00
_cell.angle_beta   90.00
_cell.angle_gamma   90.00
#
_symmetry.space_group_name_H-M   'P 1'
#
loop_
_entity.id
_entity.type
_entity.pdbx_description
1 polymer ?
#
loop_
_entity_poly.entity_id
_entity_poly.type
_entity_poly.pdbx_seq_one_letter_code
_entity_poly.pdbx_strand_id
1 'polypeptide(L)'
;NAPLTWVLPAVEEVVMGNPNTTPTLIYEGLRYPQALLGDHQRVNSACAIATLQVLQDQGWKISDEAIVQGLSQVRWPGRLQKGQWQGHELLIDGAHNTDAARSLRAFIDRTYPDEPITWLMGLLETKDHQGVLRTVLRQGDHLHLIPLPGHVSADPEALAAIAQTID
;
A
#
# COMPACT_ATOMS: atom_id res chain seq x y z
N ASN A 1 -15.48 15.15 -24.99
CA ASN A 1 -15.83 14.23 -23.90
C ASN A 1 -14.93 13.01 -24.03
N ALA A 2 -14.10 12.74 -23.04
CA ALA A 2 -13.35 11.49 -22.95
C ALA A 2 -14.31 10.39 -22.50
N PRO A 3 -14.24 9.18 -23.07
CA PRO A 3 -15.00 8.05 -22.57
C PRO A 3 -14.57 7.70 -21.14
N LEU A 4 -15.53 7.41 -20.27
CA LEU A 4 -15.30 6.99 -18.88
C LEU A 4 -15.46 5.49 -18.80
N THR A 5 -14.43 4.80 -18.29
CA THR A 5 -14.49 3.35 -18.03
C THR A 5 -14.40 3.12 -16.53
N TRP A 6 -15.34 2.35 -15.99
CA TRP A 6 -15.30 1.88 -14.61
C TRP A 6 -14.42 0.65 -14.50
N VAL A 7 -13.46 0.69 -13.57
CA VAL A 7 -12.55 -0.43 -13.29
C VAL A 7 -12.91 -1.05 -11.95
N LEU A 8 -13.22 -2.34 -11.97
CA LEU A 8 -13.44 -3.13 -10.74
C LEU A 8 -12.09 -3.65 -10.23
N PRO A 9 -11.95 -3.88 -8.90
CA PRO A 9 -10.76 -4.52 -8.36
C PRO A 9 -10.52 -5.91 -8.97
N ALA A 10 -9.24 -6.27 -9.17
CA ALA A 10 -8.89 -7.64 -9.53
C ALA A 10 -9.31 -8.62 -8.43
N VAL A 11 -9.75 -9.81 -8.84
CA VAL A 11 -10.21 -10.87 -7.94
C VAL A 11 -9.04 -11.77 -7.58
N GLU A 12 -8.91 -12.11 -6.29
CA GLU A 12 -7.94 -13.11 -5.85
C GLU A 12 -8.44 -14.51 -6.20
N GLU A 13 -7.59 -15.29 -6.84
CA GLU A 13 -7.87 -16.70 -7.07
C GLU A 13 -7.69 -17.47 -5.77
N VAL A 14 -8.76 -18.08 -5.27
CA VAL A 14 -8.70 -18.93 -4.08
C VAL A 14 -8.04 -20.26 -4.48
N VAL A 15 -6.75 -20.39 -4.23
CA VAL A 15 -6.03 -21.66 -4.35
C VAL A 15 -6.02 -22.33 -2.98
N MET A 16 -6.61 -23.51 -2.88
CA MET A 16 -6.47 -24.36 -1.68
C MET A 16 -5.01 -24.78 -1.56
N GLY A 17 -4.23 -24.13 -0.69
CA GLY A 17 -2.79 -24.40 -0.57
C GLY A 17 -2.10 -23.59 0.51
N ASN A 18 -0.78 -23.55 0.45
CA ASN A 18 0.09 -22.93 1.42
C ASN A 18 -0.19 -21.41 1.59
N PRO A 19 -0.49 -20.92 2.79
CA PRO A 19 -0.76 -19.49 3.06
C PRO A 19 0.44 -18.57 2.77
N ASN A 20 1.63 -19.13 2.54
CA ASN A 20 2.84 -18.37 2.22
C ASN A 20 3.08 -18.18 0.71
N THR A 21 2.15 -18.61 -0.15
CA THR A 21 2.27 -18.37 -1.60
C THR A 21 1.81 -16.97 -1.95
N THR A 22 2.50 -16.35 -2.92
CA THR A 22 2.05 -15.08 -3.50
C THR A 22 0.66 -15.26 -4.10
N PRO A 23 -0.34 -14.46 -3.72
CA PRO A 23 -1.68 -14.56 -4.27
C PRO A 23 -1.67 -14.38 -5.79
N THR A 24 -2.49 -15.15 -6.49
CA THR A 24 -2.77 -14.95 -7.91
C THR A 24 -4.00 -14.07 -8.05
N LEU A 25 -3.91 -13.05 -8.85
CA LEU A 25 -5.02 -12.15 -9.19
C LEU A 25 -5.53 -12.46 -10.59
N ILE A 26 -6.82 -12.21 -10.79
CA ILE A 26 -7.49 -12.31 -12.09
C ILE A 26 -8.18 -10.98 -12.39
N TYR A 27 -7.93 -10.43 -13.55
CA TYR A 27 -8.65 -9.27 -14.09
C TYR A 27 -8.81 -9.42 -15.60
N GLU A 28 -10.05 -9.31 -16.12
CA GLU A 28 -10.39 -9.46 -17.55
C GLU A 28 -9.72 -10.66 -18.24
N GLY A 29 -9.72 -11.81 -17.55
CA GLY A 29 -9.13 -13.05 -18.03
C GLY A 29 -7.61 -13.18 -17.87
N LEU A 30 -6.89 -12.12 -17.55
CA LEU A 30 -5.45 -12.16 -17.25
C LEU A 30 -5.21 -12.67 -15.83
N ARG A 31 -4.32 -13.65 -15.71
CA ARG A 31 -3.88 -14.23 -14.43
C ARG A 31 -2.44 -13.80 -14.16
N TYR A 32 -2.20 -13.20 -13.00
CA TYR A 32 -0.88 -12.69 -12.63
C TYR A 32 -0.65 -12.74 -11.11
N PRO A 33 0.61 -12.89 -10.64
CA PRO A 33 0.92 -12.86 -9.22
C PRO A 33 0.81 -11.43 -8.66
N GLN A 34 0.31 -11.30 -7.43
CA GLN A 34 0.28 -10.03 -6.72
C GLN A 34 1.68 -9.69 -6.18
N ALA A 35 2.52 -9.05 -6.98
CA ALA A 35 3.89 -8.72 -6.60
C ALA A 35 3.99 -7.62 -5.52
N LEU A 36 3.02 -6.69 -5.46
CA LEU A 36 2.92 -5.66 -4.43
C LEU A 36 1.88 -6.04 -3.38
N LEU A 37 2.25 -5.92 -2.10
CA LEU A 37 1.38 -6.25 -0.98
C LEU A 37 0.25 -5.24 -0.78
N GLY A 38 -0.86 -5.70 -0.17
CA GLY A 38 -2.01 -4.87 0.21
C GLY A 38 -3.18 -4.95 -0.78
N ASP A 39 -4.40 -4.91 -0.25
CA ASP A 39 -5.62 -5.07 -1.05
C ASP A 39 -5.84 -3.93 -2.04
N HIS A 40 -5.39 -2.71 -1.71
CA HIS A 40 -5.43 -1.57 -2.62
C HIS A 40 -4.64 -1.82 -3.92
N GLN A 41 -3.68 -2.74 -3.93
CA GLN A 41 -2.94 -3.10 -5.14
C GLN A 41 -3.78 -3.89 -6.15
N ARG A 42 -4.89 -4.49 -5.72
CA ARG A 42 -5.87 -5.13 -6.62
C ARG A 42 -6.55 -4.08 -7.51
N VAL A 43 -6.87 -2.92 -6.96
CA VAL A 43 -7.41 -1.79 -7.73
C VAL A 43 -6.34 -1.20 -8.63
N ASN A 44 -5.13 -0.97 -8.10
CA ASN A 44 -4.03 -0.36 -8.85
C ASN A 44 -3.63 -1.22 -10.06
N SER A 45 -3.51 -2.54 -9.89
CA SER A 45 -3.19 -3.45 -10.98
C SER A 45 -4.31 -3.53 -12.02
N ALA A 46 -5.57 -3.56 -11.58
CA ALA A 46 -6.71 -3.53 -12.49
C ALA A 46 -6.74 -2.23 -13.32
N CYS A 47 -6.49 -1.08 -12.71
CA CYS A 47 -6.38 0.20 -13.43
C CYS A 47 -5.22 0.20 -14.44
N ALA A 48 -4.08 -0.39 -14.06
CA ALA A 48 -2.94 -0.49 -14.97
C ALA A 48 -3.28 -1.37 -16.18
N ILE A 49 -3.89 -2.55 -15.96
CA ILE A 49 -4.31 -3.45 -17.04
C ILE A 49 -5.33 -2.74 -17.95
N ALA A 50 -6.39 -2.16 -17.39
CA ALA A 50 -7.40 -1.45 -18.17
C ALA A 50 -6.79 -0.33 -19.02
N THR A 51 -5.80 0.40 -18.48
CA THR A 51 -5.07 1.42 -19.23
C THR A 51 -4.29 0.81 -20.40
N LEU A 52 -3.60 -0.31 -20.18
CA LEU A 52 -2.85 -1.00 -21.22
C LEU A 52 -3.76 -1.58 -22.31
N GLN A 53 -4.96 -2.08 -21.94
CA GLN A 53 -5.97 -2.54 -22.90
C GLN A 53 -6.48 -1.40 -23.78
N VAL A 54 -6.73 -0.21 -23.22
CA VAL A 54 -7.07 0.98 -24.02
C VAL A 54 -5.95 1.34 -25.00
N LEU A 55 -4.68 1.19 -24.61
CA LEU A 55 -3.56 1.40 -25.53
C LEU A 55 -3.48 0.32 -26.61
N GLN A 56 -3.75 -0.94 -26.28
CA GLN A 56 -3.86 -2.02 -27.27
C GLN A 56 -4.93 -1.71 -28.32
N ASP A 57 -6.11 -1.24 -27.89
CA ASP A 57 -7.22 -0.83 -28.79
C ASP A 57 -6.83 0.35 -29.69
N GLN A 58 -5.89 1.19 -29.24
CA GLN A 58 -5.31 2.28 -30.03
C GLN A 58 -4.18 1.82 -30.96
N GLY A 59 -3.89 0.52 -31.02
CA GLY A 59 -2.90 -0.07 -31.92
C GLY A 59 -1.48 -0.19 -31.33
N TRP A 60 -1.29 0.03 -30.03
CA TRP A 60 -0.01 -0.24 -29.37
C TRP A 60 0.25 -1.75 -29.32
N LYS A 61 1.48 -2.13 -29.67
CA LYS A 61 1.89 -3.55 -29.68
C LYS A 61 2.31 -3.99 -28.26
N ILE A 62 1.36 -4.24 -27.41
CA ILE A 62 1.54 -4.74 -26.05
C ILE A 62 0.87 -6.10 -26.01
N SER A 63 1.60 -7.17 -25.68
CA SER A 63 0.97 -8.50 -25.52
C SER A 63 0.51 -8.73 -24.09
N ASP A 64 -0.46 -9.64 -23.90
CA ASP A 64 -0.95 -10.02 -22.59
C ASP A 64 0.19 -10.65 -21.74
N GLU A 65 1.09 -11.41 -22.38
CA GLU A 65 2.27 -11.96 -21.70
C GLU A 65 3.19 -10.86 -21.17
N ALA A 66 3.36 -9.76 -21.93
CA ALA A 66 4.17 -8.64 -21.49
C ALA A 66 3.52 -7.91 -20.30
N ILE A 67 2.18 -7.80 -20.29
CA ILE A 67 1.43 -7.23 -19.15
C ILE A 67 1.63 -8.11 -17.91
N VAL A 68 1.41 -9.42 -18.03
CA VAL A 68 1.56 -10.36 -16.92
C VAL A 68 3.01 -10.37 -16.39
N GLN A 69 3.99 -10.38 -17.27
CA GLN A 69 5.39 -10.33 -16.90
C GLN A 69 5.74 -9.02 -16.16
N GLY A 70 5.28 -7.88 -16.66
CA GLY A 70 5.47 -6.58 -16.01
C GLY A 70 4.88 -6.54 -14.61
N LEU A 71 3.65 -7.01 -14.44
CA LEU A 71 2.97 -7.07 -13.14
C LEU A 71 3.66 -8.03 -12.16
N SER A 72 4.21 -9.15 -12.65
CA SER A 72 4.92 -10.13 -11.81
C SER A 72 6.27 -9.63 -11.31
N GLN A 73 6.89 -8.70 -12.02
CA GLN A 73 8.23 -8.19 -11.73
C GLN A 73 8.21 -6.77 -11.11
N VAL A 74 7.03 -6.17 -10.96
CA VAL A 74 6.92 -4.82 -10.42
C VAL A 74 7.52 -4.75 -9.02
N ARG A 75 8.39 -3.75 -8.80
CA ARG A 75 8.97 -3.41 -7.51
C ARG A 75 8.79 -1.93 -7.27
N TRP A 76 8.24 -1.57 -6.14
CA TRP A 76 8.04 -0.17 -5.77
C TRP A 76 8.50 0.03 -4.32
N PRO A 77 9.64 0.66 -4.11
CA PRO A 77 10.13 0.93 -2.76
C PRO A 77 9.12 1.75 -1.95
N GLY A 78 9.00 1.43 -0.66
CA GLY A 78 8.07 2.14 0.23
C GLY A 78 6.59 1.86 -0.02
N ARG A 79 6.25 0.67 -0.57
CA ARG A 79 4.87 0.17 -0.66
C ARG A 79 4.78 -1.17 0.04
N LEU A 80 4.42 -1.15 1.34
CA LEU A 80 4.41 -2.32 2.22
C LEU A 80 5.68 -3.17 2.05
N GLN A 81 6.82 -2.48 1.87
CA GLN A 81 8.10 -3.13 1.60
C GLN A 81 8.62 -3.79 2.86
N LYS A 82 8.74 -5.11 2.82
CA LYS A 82 9.39 -5.86 3.90
C LYS A 82 10.91 -5.69 3.84
N GLY A 83 11.52 -5.58 5.01
CA GLY A 83 12.96 -5.49 5.20
C GLY A 83 13.37 -6.06 6.54
N GLN A 84 14.66 -6.05 6.83
CA GLN A 84 15.23 -6.41 8.13
C GLN A 84 16.28 -5.39 8.55
N TRP A 85 16.32 -5.10 9.84
CA TRP A 85 17.36 -4.26 10.45
C TRP A 85 17.75 -4.84 11.81
N GLN A 86 19.01 -5.16 11.99
CA GLN A 86 19.54 -5.75 13.22
C GLN A 86 18.73 -6.97 13.74
N GLY A 87 18.21 -7.80 12.83
CA GLY A 87 17.42 -8.98 13.17
C GLY A 87 15.93 -8.72 13.40
N HIS A 88 15.48 -7.47 13.39
CA HIS A 88 14.06 -7.11 13.48
C HIS A 88 13.42 -6.98 12.09
N GLU A 89 12.18 -7.45 11.98
CA GLU A 89 11.39 -7.23 10.75
C GLU A 89 10.99 -5.76 10.65
N LEU A 90 11.13 -5.21 9.45
CA LEU A 90 10.69 -3.86 9.10
C LEU A 90 9.63 -3.91 8.02
N LEU A 91 8.62 -3.04 8.15
CA LEU A 91 7.69 -2.72 7.09
C LEU A 91 7.82 -1.24 6.74
N ILE A 92 8.17 -0.95 5.48
CA ILE A 92 8.37 0.42 5.01
C ILE A 92 7.22 0.78 4.08
N ASP A 93 6.52 1.86 4.40
CA ASP A 93 5.38 2.35 3.60
C ASP A 93 5.37 3.88 3.48
N GLY A 94 4.90 4.38 2.34
CA GLY A 94 4.81 5.81 2.05
C GLY A 94 3.41 6.39 2.34
N ALA A 95 2.60 5.79 3.18
CA ALA A 95 1.30 6.30 3.57
C ALA A 95 1.44 7.70 4.22
N HIS A 96 0.77 8.69 3.64
CA HIS A 96 0.88 10.08 4.07
C HIS A 96 -0.45 10.84 4.01
N ASN A 97 -1.55 10.14 3.81
CA ASN A 97 -2.93 10.63 3.90
C ASN A 97 -3.81 9.57 4.57
N THR A 98 -5.02 9.95 4.98
CA THR A 98 -5.92 9.10 5.76
C THR A 98 -6.32 7.81 5.01
N ASP A 99 -6.50 7.85 3.69
CA ASP A 99 -6.89 6.66 2.92
C ASP A 99 -5.75 5.66 2.80
N ALA A 100 -4.54 6.14 2.54
CA ALA A 100 -3.34 5.30 2.55
C ALA A 100 -3.06 4.74 3.95
N ALA A 101 -3.22 5.54 4.99
CA ALA A 101 -3.11 5.13 6.39
C ALA A 101 -4.10 4.01 6.74
N ARG A 102 -5.34 4.09 6.23
CA ARG A 102 -6.37 3.07 6.41
C ARG A 102 -5.97 1.74 5.75
N SER A 103 -5.44 1.81 4.53
CA SER A 103 -4.96 0.64 3.80
C SER A 103 -3.76 -0.03 4.50
N LEU A 104 -2.82 0.77 5.00
CA LEU A 104 -1.67 0.31 5.79
C LEU A 104 -2.14 -0.37 7.08
N ARG A 105 -3.03 0.28 7.85
CA ARG A 105 -3.53 -0.28 9.12
C ARG A 105 -4.28 -1.59 8.88
N ALA A 106 -5.14 -1.67 7.86
CA ALA A 106 -5.85 -2.90 7.52
C ALA A 106 -4.90 -4.05 7.15
N PHE A 107 -3.79 -3.76 6.46
CA PHE A 107 -2.75 -4.75 6.18
C PHE A 107 -2.08 -5.22 7.47
N ILE A 108 -1.72 -4.31 8.37
CA ILE A 108 -1.06 -4.62 9.64
C ILE A 108 -1.98 -5.44 10.54
N ASP A 109 -3.24 -5.05 10.72
CA ASP A 109 -4.22 -5.77 11.54
C ASP A 109 -4.41 -7.22 11.09
N ARG A 110 -4.34 -7.47 9.79
CA ARG A 110 -4.45 -8.82 9.23
C ARG A 110 -3.16 -9.64 9.36
N THR A 111 -2.00 -8.98 9.24
CA THR A 111 -0.70 -9.66 9.17
C THR A 111 -0.10 -9.90 10.56
N TYR A 112 -0.34 -8.96 11.47
CA TYR A 112 0.19 -8.94 12.84
C TYR A 112 -0.96 -8.72 13.84
N PRO A 113 -1.93 -9.65 13.90
CA PRO A 113 -3.06 -9.51 14.80
C PRO A 113 -2.57 -9.48 16.26
N ASP A 114 -3.12 -8.55 17.03
CA ASP A 114 -2.88 -8.38 18.47
C ASP A 114 -1.41 -8.09 18.86
N GLU A 115 -0.54 -7.78 17.90
CA GLU A 115 0.82 -7.36 18.17
C GLU A 115 0.93 -5.83 18.29
N PRO A 116 1.58 -5.30 19.36
CA PRO A 116 1.86 -3.87 19.43
C PRO A 116 2.89 -3.47 18.36
N ILE A 117 2.61 -2.39 17.66
CA ILE A 117 3.45 -1.91 16.57
C ILE A 117 4.35 -0.76 17.05
N THR A 118 5.62 -0.82 16.69
CA THR A 118 6.51 0.33 16.85
C THR A 118 6.54 1.13 15.54
N TRP A 119 5.99 2.34 15.60
CA TRP A 119 5.95 3.27 14.50
C TRP A 119 7.15 4.21 14.51
N LEU A 120 7.83 4.34 13.38
CA LEU A 120 8.78 5.41 13.12
C LEU A 120 8.19 6.27 11.99
N MET A 121 7.73 7.50 12.31
CA MET A 121 6.95 8.32 11.39
C MET A 121 7.50 9.74 11.27
N GLY A 122 7.44 10.27 10.04
CA GLY A 122 7.56 11.69 9.73
C GLY A 122 6.46 12.08 8.75
N LEU A 123 5.87 13.26 8.93
CA LEU A 123 4.80 13.77 8.06
C LEU A 123 5.18 15.16 7.53
N LEU A 124 4.76 15.45 6.29
CA LEU A 124 4.87 16.82 5.76
C LEU A 124 3.87 17.74 6.48
N GLU A 125 4.22 19.01 6.66
CA GLU A 125 3.38 20.02 7.33
C GLU A 125 1.97 20.13 6.71
N THR A 126 1.85 19.91 5.40
CA THR A 126 0.61 20.10 4.65
C THR A 126 -0.37 18.93 4.74
N LYS A 127 -0.07 17.88 5.51
CA LYS A 127 -0.91 16.67 5.59
C LYS A 127 -1.93 16.74 6.73
N ASP A 128 -2.98 15.92 6.62
CA ASP A 128 -3.94 15.70 7.68
C ASP A 128 -3.33 14.83 8.79
N HIS A 129 -2.59 15.46 9.69
CA HIS A 129 -1.87 14.79 10.78
C HIS A 129 -2.82 14.01 11.70
N GLN A 130 -3.92 14.63 12.08
CA GLN A 130 -4.88 14.02 13.00
C GLN A 130 -5.56 12.80 12.37
N GLY A 131 -6.00 12.91 11.12
CA GLY A 131 -6.62 11.80 10.40
C GLY A 131 -5.65 10.63 10.18
N VAL A 132 -4.38 10.91 9.84
CA VAL A 132 -3.37 9.86 9.70
C VAL A 132 -3.08 9.16 11.03
N LEU A 133 -2.75 9.91 12.07
CA LEU A 133 -2.39 9.35 13.39
C LEU A 133 -3.55 8.55 14.00
N ARG A 134 -4.78 9.09 13.99
CA ARG A 134 -5.97 8.35 14.48
C ARG A 134 -6.25 7.08 13.71
N THR A 135 -5.86 7.03 12.44
CA THR A 135 -6.08 5.86 11.61
C THR A 135 -5.08 4.76 11.91
N VAL A 136 -3.80 5.09 12.11
CA VAL A 136 -2.74 4.07 12.27
C VAL A 136 -2.54 3.63 13.71
N LEU A 137 -2.67 4.51 14.70
CA LEU A 137 -2.37 4.19 16.09
C LEU A 137 -3.46 3.34 16.75
N ARG A 138 -3.03 2.44 17.62
CA ARG A 138 -3.87 1.62 18.51
C ARG A 138 -3.27 1.63 19.91
N GLN A 139 -4.09 1.29 20.88
CA GLN A 139 -3.62 1.11 22.24
C GLN A 139 -2.52 0.06 22.31
N GLY A 140 -1.42 0.38 22.98
CA GLY A 140 -0.23 -0.47 23.08
C GLY A 140 0.84 -0.20 22.02
N ASP A 141 0.54 0.54 20.96
CA ASP A 141 1.55 0.93 19.96
C ASP A 141 2.59 1.91 20.55
N HIS A 142 3.81 1.86 20.02
CA HIS A 142 4.86 2.82 20.32
C HIS A 142 5.10 3.74 19.12
N LEU A 143 5.15 5.05 19.37
CA LEU A 143 5.33 6.06 18.31
C LEU A 143 6.64 6.82 18.48
N HIS A 144 7.50 6.77 17.47
CA HIS A 144 8.69 7.60 17.33
C HIS A 144 8.49 8.56 16.18
N LEU A 145 8.62 9.86 16.45
CA LEU A 145 8.42 10.93 15.47
C LEU A 145 9.75 11.55 15.08
N ILE A 146 9.96 11.71 13.79
CA ILE A 146 11.19 12.26 13.22
C ILE A 146 10.87 13.36 12.21
N PRO A 147 11.72 14.39 12.08
CA PRO A 147 11.61 15.34 10.98
C PRO A 147 12.00 14.67 9.66
N LEU A 148 11.41 15.11 8.54
CA LEU A 148 11.76 14.62 7.21
C LEU A 148 12.92 15.46 6.63
N PRO A 149 14.09 14.86 6.37
CA PRO A 149 15.22 15.59 5.80
C PRO A 149 14.88 16.18 4.43
N GLY A 150 15.26 17.46 4.20
CA GLY A 150 15.07 18.12 2.91
C GLY A 150 13.63 18.50 2.55
N HIS A 151 12.71 18.41 3.50
CA HIS A 151 11.29 18.77 3.32
C HIS A 151 10.81 19.67 4.45
N VAL A 152 9.72 20.41 4.20
CA VAL A 152 8.98 21.12 5.26
C VAL A 152 8.13 20.07 6.00
N SER A 153 8.68 19.56 7.09
CA SER A 153 8.01 18.54 7.90
C SER A 153 7.20 19.17 9.02
N ALA A 154 6.14 18.47 9.44
CA ALA A 154 5.45 18.80 10.67
C ALA A 154 6.39 18.69 11.87
N ASP A 155 6.17 19.56 12.85
CA ASP A 155 6.90 19.52 14.11
C ASP A 155 6.60 18.21 14.88
N PRO A 156 7.61 17.40 15.23
CA PRO A 156 7.42 16.18 16.00
C PRO A 156 6.70 16.39 17.34
N GLU A 157 6.93 17.52 18.02
CA GLU A 157 6.26 17.82 19.29
C GLU A 157 4.75 18.08 19.09
N ALA A 158 4.40 18.80 18.01
CA ALA A 158 2.99 19.02 17.65
C ALA A 158 2.29 17.71 17.27
N LEU A 159 2.97 16.83 16.54
CA LEU A 159 2.45 15.48 16.21
C LEU A 159 2.28 14.62 17.47
N ALA A 160 3.22 14.68 18.41
CA ALA A 160 3.14 13.96 19.68
C ALA A 160 1.94 14.44 20.51
N ALA A 161 1.70 15.76 20.56
CA ALA A 161 0.53 16.33 21.25
C ALA A 161 -0.79 15.81 20.65
N ILE A 162 -0.88 15.68 19.33
CA ILE A 162 -2.06 15.08 18.68
C ILE A 162 -2.18 13.60 19.06
N ALA A 163 -1.09 12.82 18.98
CA ALA A 163 -1.10 11.41 19.31
C ALA A 163 -1.56 11.11 20.73
N GLN A 164 -1.21 11.95 21.71
CA GLN A 164 -1.64 11.84 23.11
C GLN A 164 -3.15 12.04 23.32
N THR A 165 -3.87 12.58 22.33
CA THR A 165 -5.34 12.74 22.37
C THR A 165 -6.08 11.55 21.74
N ILE A 166 -5.37 10.54 21.31
CA ILE A 166 -5.92 9.34 20.67
C ILE A 166 -6.06 8.26 21.73
N ASP A 167 -7.31 7.81 21.97
CA ASP A 167 -7.67 6.75 22.93
C ASP A 167 -7.44 5.35 22.37
#